data_86826b69722190f1ba967f28cad57ea5
#
_entry.id   86826b69722190f1ba967f28cad57ea5
#
_cell.length_a   1.000
_cell.length_b   1.000
_cell.length_c   1.000
_cell.angle_alpha   90.00
_cell.angle_beta   90.00
_cell.angle_gamma   90.00
#
_symmetry.space_group_name_H-M   'P 1'
#
loop_
_entity.id
_entity.type
_entity.pdbx_description
1 polymer ?
#
loop_
_entity_poly.entity_id
_entity_poly.type
_entity_poly.pdbx_seq_one_letter_code
_entity_poly.pdbx_strand_id
1 'polypeptide(L)'
;PAKRKRCSCSRHARQQYIRKVSGPLLDRIDIHLEIQPVRARDLLPESGALGRQHSTERRDRSAAWRDRVQAARTVQFNRNPNGVTNHKLEGQALHDLVQLSGKGNALLTRCMDQFGFSARTHTRILRMARTLADLDGQGAVRTEDLAAAIALRRAGRDTEQWLDQQGNAPPELFSA
;
A
#
# COMPACT_ATOMS: atom_id res chain seq x y z
N PRO A 1 20.04 -13.79 21.05
CA PRO A 1 19.14 -13.59 19.94
C PRO A 1 18.92 -14.93 19.26
N ALA A 2 17.69 -15.47 19.35
CA ALA A 2 17.34 -16.73 18.71
C ALA A 2 17.61 -16.62 17.21
N LYS A 3 18.56 -17.42 16.71
CA LYS A 3 18.83 -17.52 15.27
C LYS A 3 17.54 -18.00 14.60
N ARG A 4 16.88 -17.13 13.84
CA ARG A 4 15.75 -17.53 12.98
C ARG A 4 16.21 -18.72 12.16
N LYS A 5 15.48 -19.83 12.23
CA LYS A 5 15.66 -20.94 11.28
C LYS A 5 15.48 -20.37 9.88
N ARG A 6 16.55 -20.25 9.13
CA ARG A 6 16.48 -19.89 7.71
C ARG A 6 15.71 -20.98 6.99
N CYS A 7 14.82 -20.57 6.07
CA CYS A 7 14.09 -21.51 5.24
C CYS A 7 15.10 -22.43 4.52
N SER A 8 14.97 -23.74 4.67
CA SER A 8 15.81 -24.77 4.02
C SER A 8 15.27 -25.21 2.66
N CYS A 9 14.16 -24.61 2.21
CA CYS A 9 13.56 -24.93 0.91
C CYS A 9 14.50 -24.60 -0.23
N SER A 10 14.59 -25.50 -1.24
CA SER A 10 15.30 -25.21 -2.48
C SER A 10 14.71 -24.00 -3.21
N ARG A 11 15.51 -23.36 -4.08
CA ARG A 11 15.02 -22.25 -4.93
C ARG A 11 13.78 -22.69 -5.74
N HIS A 12 13.80 -23.87 -6.28
CA HIS A 12 12.69 -24.43 -7.05
C HIS A 12 11.41 -24.57 -6.23
N ALA A 13 11.50 -25.10 -5.01
CA ALA A 13 10.34 -25.24 -4.11
C ALA A 13 9.75 -23.86 -3.74
N ARG A 14 10.59 -22.85 -3.51
CA ARG A 14 10.14 -21.47 -3.25
C ARG A 14 9.44 -20.86 -4.44
N GLN A 15 10.00 -21.00 -5.64
CA GLN A 15 9.37 -20.52 -6.88
C GLN A 15 8.04 -21.20 -7.17
N GLN A 16 7.95 -22.52 -6.97
CA GLN A 16 6.66 -23.23 -7.10
C GLN A 16 5.61 -22.72 -6.10
N TYR A 17 6.01 -22.41 -4.88
CA TYR A 17 5.09 -21.87 -3.88
C TYR A 17 4.54 -20.49 -4.27
N ILE A 18 5.39 -19.59 -4.77
CA ILE A 18 5.00 -18.26 -5.21
C ILE A 18 4.09 -18.33 -6.44
N ARG A 19 4.38 -19.21 -7.40
CA ARG A 19 3.56 -19.42 -8.60
C ARG A 19 2.13 -19.87 -8.32
N LYS A 20 1.82 -20.31 -7.09
CA LYS A 20 0.43 -20.60 -6.67
C LYS A 20 -0.44 -19.34 -6.65
N VAL A 21 0.16 -18.18 -6.50
CA VAL A 21 -0.55 -16.88 -6.63
C VAL A 21 -0.35 -16.38 -8.06
N SER A 22 -1.39 -16.45 -8.87
CA SER A 22 -1.29 -16.04 -10.27
C SER A 22 -1.14 -14.52 -10.42
N GLY A 23 -0.41 -14.08 -11.46
CA GLY A 23 -0.28 -12.65 -11.80
C GLY A 23 -1.64 -11.94 -11.92
N PRO A 24 -2.65 -12.52 -12.62
CA PRO A 24 -4.01 -11.95 -12.67
C PRO A 24 -4.69 -11.79 -11.32
N LEU A 25 -4.38 -12.63 -10.32
CA LEU A 25 -4.88 -12.48 -8.96
C LEU A 25 -4.19 -11.30 -8.26
N LEU A 26 -2.87 -11.21 -8.34
CA LEU A 26 -2.10 -10.08 -7.79
C LEU A 26 -2.55 -8.76 -8.40
N ASP A 27 -2.84 -8.73 -9.69
CA ASP A 27 -3.38 -7.53 -10.36
C ASP A 27 -4.76 -7.11 -9.82
N ARG A 28 -5.50 -7.99 -9.15
CA ARG A 28 -6.79 -7.68 -8.53
C ARG A 28 -6.69 -7.18 -7.10
N ILE A 29 -5.56 -7.36 -6.44
CA ILE A 29 -5.30 -6.86 -5.09
C ILE A 29 -4.78 -5.43 -5.20
N ASP A 30 -5.42 -4.47 -4.54
CA ASP A 30 -5.07 -3.05 -4.69
C ASP A 30 -3.86 -2.64 -3.86
N ILE A 31 -3.68 -3.23 -2.68
CA ILE A 31 -2.62 -2.88 -1.72
C ILE A 31 -1.82 -4.14 -1.39
N HIS A 32 -0.50 -4.04 -1.55
CA HIS A 32 0.43 -5.06 -1.12
C HIS A 32 1.27 -4.48 0.03
N LEU A 33 1.38 -5.22 1.13
CA LEU A 33 2.15 -4.82 2.30
C LEU A 33 3.09 -5.95 2.72
N GLU A 34 4.33 -5.60 2.99
CA GLU A 34 5.27 -6.49 3.64
C GLU A 34 5.26 -6.21 5.14
N ILE A 35 4.88 -7.21 5.94
CA ILE A 35 4.83 -7.09 7.39
C ILE A 35 6.10 -7.68 7.96
N GLN A 36 6.87 -6.84 8.65
CA GLN A 36 8.09 -7.27 9.33
C GLN A 36 7.75 -8.11 10.57
N PRO A 37 8.57 -9.13 10.88
CA PRO A 37 8.37 -9.95 12.07
C PRO A 37 8.57 -9.16 13.34
N VAL A 38 7.65 -9.33 14.27
CA VAL A 38 7.74 -8.74 15.62
C VAL A 38 8.90 -9.38 16.39
N ARG A 39 9.71 -8.57 17.07
CA ARG A 39 10.80 -9.06 17.92
C ARG A 39 10.22 -9.59 19.24
N ALA A 40 10.83 -10.65 19.80
CA ALA A 40 10.35 -11.25 21.05
C ALA A 40 10.22 -10.22 22.20
N ARG A 41 11.14 -9.25 22.28
CA ARG A 41 11.08 -8.17 23.27
C ARG A 41 9.85 -7.28 23.14
N ASP A 42 9.33 -7.11 21.93
CA ASP A 42 8.15 -6.27 21.64
C ASP A 42 6.84 -7.03 21.93
N LEU A 43 6.93 -8.33 22.20
CA LEU A 43 5.80 -9.19 22.58
C LEU A 43 5.66 -9.34 24.11
N LEU A 44 6.69 -8.97 24.89
CA LEU A 44 6.62 -9.07 26.32
C LEU A 44 5.74 -7.94 26.87
N PRO A 45 4.73 -8.25 27.69
CA PRO A 45 3.97 -7.21 28.37
C PRO A 45 4.92 -6.47 29.32
N GLU A 46 5.18 -5.21 29.05
CA GLU A 46 5.82 -4.35 30.02
C GLU A 46 4.95 -4.35 31.29
N SER A 47 5.61 -4.59 32.42
CA SER A 47 5.03 -4.88 33.73
C SER A 47 3.83 -3.98 34.08
N GLY A 48 2.65 -4.54 34.14
CA GLY A 48 1.53 -4.21 35.04
C GLY A 48 0.76 -2.89 34.88
N ALA A 49 1.38 -1.77 34.53
CA ALA A 49 0.71 -0.46 34.45
C ALA A 49 0.32 -0.05 33.01
N LEU A 50 1.05 -0.53 32.01
CA LEU A 50 0.91 -0.12 30.61
C LEU A 50 -0.22 -0.80 29.83
N GLY A 51 -0.71 -1.94 30.29
CA GLY A 51 -1.77 -2.68 29.62
C GLY A 51 -3.11 -1.90 29.51
N ARG A 52 -3.42 -1.07 30.50
CA ARG A 52 -4.64 -0.25 30.50
C ARG A 52 -4.50 1.02 29.66
N GLN A 53 -3.33 1.67 29.71
CA GLN A 53 -3.04 2.84 28.87
C GLN A 53 -3.07 2.48 27.37
N HIS A 54 -2.45 1.35 26.99
CA HIS A 54 -2.49 0.88 25.59
C HIS A 54 -3.88 0.57 25.06
N SER A 55 -4.83 0.16 25.91
CA SER A 55 -6.21 -0.10 25.48
C SER A 55 -6.99 1.20 25.20
N THR A 56 -6.77 2.22 26.01
CA THR A 56 -7.40 3.55 25.83
C THR A 56 -6.82 4.25 24.61
N GLU A 57 -5.49 4.34 24.51
CA GLU A 57 -4.78 4.90 23.33
C GLU A 57 -5.14 4.18 22.03
N ARG A 58 -5.39 2.88 22.08
CA ARG A 58 -5.81 2.10 20.91
C ARG A 58 -7.24 2.43 20.50
N ARG A 59 -8.15 2.66 21.46
CA ARG A 59 -9.52 3.11 21.19
C ARG A 59 -9.55 4.52 20.62
N ASP A 60 -8.78 5.43 21.19
CA ASP A 60 -8.68 6.82 20.74
C ASP A 60 -8.10 6.89 19.32
N ARG A 61 -7.07 6.09 19.02
CA ARG A 61 -6.54 5.97 17.66
C ARG A 61 -7.58 5.41 16.69
N SER A 62 -8.37 4.41 17.08
CA SER A 62 -9.40 3.84 16.22
C SER A 62 -10.53 4.82 15.95
N ALA A 63 -10.90 5.66 16.92
CA ALA A 63 -11.88 6.73 16.74
C ALA A 63 -11.36 7.78 15.74
N ALA A 64 -10.14 8.28 15.95
CA ALA A 64 -9.50 9.25 15.07
C ALA A 64 -9.39 8.74 13.61
N TRP A 65 -9.04 7.47 13.42
CA TRP A 65 -9.02 6.85 12.08
C TRP A 65 -10.41 6.75 11.46
N ARG A 66 -11.43 6.43 12.26
CA ARG A 66 -12.82 6.39 11.78
C ARG A 66 -13.27 7.76 11.29
N ASP A 67 -13.01 8.80 12.07
CA ASP A 67 -13.39 10.17 11.73
C ASP A 67 -12.69 10.64 10.46
N ARG A 68 -11.40 10.33 10.30
CA ARG A 68 -10.63 10.61 9.09
C ARG A 68 -11.19 9.89 7.86
N VAL A 69 -11.55 8.62 8.00
CA VAL A 69 -12.18 7.85 6.90
C VAL A 69 -13.55 8.40 6.56
N GLN A 70 -14.34 8.78 7.57
CA GLN A 70 -15.67 9.36 7.36
C GLN A 70 -15.59 10.70 6.64
N ALA A 71 -14.68 11.57 7.03
CA ALA A 71 -14.44 12.84 6.35
C ALA A 71 -14.05 12.63 4.88
N ALA A 72 -13.10 11.72 4.60
CA ALA A 72 -12.70 11.39 3.23
C ALA A 72 -13.89 10.85 2.41
N ARG A 73 -14.72 9.98 2.96
CA ARG A 73 -15.92 9.48 2.28
C ARG A 73 -16.93 10.56 1.98
N THR A 74 -17.15 11.50 2.91
CA THR A 74 -18.04 12.63 2.70
C THR A 74 -17.56 13.48 1.51
N VAL A 75 -16.26 13.75 1.43
CA VAL A 75 -15.66 14.47 0.29
C VAL A 75 -15.90 13.69 -1.01
N GLN A 76 -15.69 12.38 -1.02
CA GLN A 76 -15.91 11.56 -2.21
C GLN A 76 -17.37 11.59 -2.67
N PHE A 77 -18.32 11.40 -1.77
CA PHE A 77 -19.75 11.43 -2.09
C PHE A 77 -20.21 12.77 -2.66
N ASN A 78 -19.68 13.89 -2.15
CA ASN A 78 -20.04 15.21 -2.62
C ASN A 78 -19.38 15.59 -3.95
N ARG A 79 -18.18 15.11 -4.20
CA ARG A 79 -17.37 15.45 -5.37
C ARG A 79 -17.61 14.53 -6.57
N ASN A 80 -17.72 13.22 -6.32
CA ASN A 80 -17.73 12.23 -7.40
C ASN A 80 -19.11 12.15 -8.06
N PRO A 81 -19.19 11.91 -9.38
CA PRO A 81 -20.45 11.69 -10.07
C PRO A 81 -21.29 10.60 -9.38
N ASN A 82 -22.58 10.83 -9.27
CA ASN A 82 -23.56 9.92 -8.65
C ASN A 82 -23.26 9.56 -7.17
N GLY A 83 -22.48 10.36 -6.46
CA GLY A 83 -22.18 10.14 -5.04
C GLY A 83 -21.47 8.82 -4.76
N VAL A 84 -20.55 8.39 -5.62
CA VAL A 84 -19.81 7.13 -5.46
C VAL A 84 -18.43 7.35 -4.82
N THR A 85 -17.89 6.31 -4.23
CA THR A 85 -16.52 6.34 -3.72
C THR A 85 -15.50 6.17 -4.86
N ASN A 86 -14.25 6.56 -4.63
CA ASN A 86 -13.21 6.60 -5.67
C ASN A 86 -13.00 5.26 -6.41
N HIS A 87 -13.29 4.11 -5.77
CA HIS A 87 -13.10 2.80 -6.40
C HIS A 87 -13.98 2.57 -7.63
N LYS A 88 -15.08 3.32 -7.76
CA LYS A 88 -16.00 3.26 -8.89
C LYS A 88 -15.70 4.28 -9.99
N LEU A 89 -14.73 5.17 -9.77
CA LEU A 89 -14.35 6.15 -10.79
C LEU A 89 -13.64 5.46 -11.96
N GLU A 90 -14.06 5.77 -13.19
CA GLU A 90 -13.52 5.19 -14.42
C GLU A 90 -13.40 6.26 -15.51
N GLY A 91 -12.59 5.96 -16.53
CA GLY A 91 -12.47 6.77 -17.74
C GLY A 91 -12.17 8.23 -17.43
N GLN A 92 -12.91 9.12 -18.14
CA GLN A 92 -12.69 10.57 -18.05
C GLN A 92 -12.92 11.11 -16.64
N ALA A 93 -13.94 10.65 -15.91
CA ALA A 93 -14.24 11.12 -14.56
C ALA A 93 -13.07 10.88 -13.58
N LEU A 94 -12.34 9.78 -13.72
CA LEU A 94 -11.13 9.52 -12.93
C LEU A 94 -10.01 10.49 -13.32
N HIS A 95 -9.77 10.70 -14.61
CA HIS A 95 -8.73 11.60 -15.08
C HIS A 95 -8.98 13.05 -14.65
N ASP A 96 -10.23 13.53 -14.73
CA ASP A 96 -10.62 14.88 -14.33
C ASP A 96 -10.40 15.12 -12.82
N LEU A 97 -10.56 14.08 -12.00
CA LEU A 97 -10.41 14.18 -10.55
C LEU A 97 -8.98 13.94 -10.05
N VAL A 98 -8.11 13.38 -10.88
CA VAL A 98 -6.73 13.07 -10.48
C VAL A 98 -5.71 14.08 -11.01
N GLN A 99 -5.95 14.75 -12.10
CA GLN A 99 -5.15 15.83 -12.72
C GLN A 99 -3.69 15.88 -12.26
N LEU A 100 -2.88 14.91 -12.69
CA LEU A 100 -1.48 14.82 -12.29
C LEU A 100 -0.67 16.00 -12.86
N SER A 101 0.25 16.52 -12.06
CA SER A 101 1.27 17.46 -12.54
C SER A 101 2.17 16.81 -13.59
N GLY A 102 2.93 17.60 -14.36
CA GLY A 102 3.93 17.08 -15.29
C GLY A 102 4.94 16.13 -14.63
N LYS A 103 5.35 16.43 -13.39
CA LYS A 103 6.23 15.55 -12.58
C LYS A 103 5.52 14.24 -12.21
N GLY A 104 4.25 14.32 -11.83
CA GLY A 104 3.42 13.14 -11.53
C GLY A 104 3.26 12.22 -12.74
N ASN A 105 2.93 12.79 -13.90
CA ASN A 105 2.82 12.03 -15.14
C ASN A 105 4.15 11.33 -15.51
N ALA A 106 5.27 12.05 -15.45
CA ALA A 106 6.58 11.48 -15.73
C ALA A 106 6.95 10.34 -14.76
N LEU A 107 6.63 10.50 -13.46
CA LEU A 107 6.82 9.45 -12.46
C LEU A 107 5.98 8.22 -12.80
N LEU A 108 4.69 8.39 -13.08
CA LEU A 108 3.79 7.29 -13.39
C LEU A 108 4.23 6.53 -14.63
N THR A 109 4.54 7.23 -15.74
CA THR A 109 5.02 6.63 -16.98
C THR A 109 6.28 5.80 -16.74
N ARG A 110 7.29 6.38 -16.07
CA ARG A 110 8.53 5.66 -15.75
C ARG A 110 8.27 4.39 -14.93
N CYS A 111 7.37 4.46 -13.93
CA CYS A 111 7.03 3.29 -13.12
C CYS A 111 6.23 2.25 -13.91
N MET A 112 5.34 2.67 -14.82
CA MET A 112 4.61 1.76 -15.71
C MET A 112 5.59 0.94 -16.56
N ASP A 113 6.58 1.60 -17.17
CA ASP A 113 7.58 0.95 -18.02
C ASP A 113 8.52 0.07 -17.20
N GLN A 114 9.05 0.59 -16.08
CA GLN A 114 10.05 -0.10 -15.25
C GLN A 114 9.48 -1.37 -14.61
N PHE A 115 8.23 -1.33 -14.13
CA PHE A 115 7.62 -2.45 -13.42
C PHE A 115 6.65 -3.26 -14.29
N GLY A 116 6.49 -2.93 -15.56
CA GLY A 116 5.58 -3.63 -16.47
C GLY A 116 4.13 -3.63 -15.95
N PHE A 117 3.66 -2.49 -15.41
CA PHE A 117 2.30 -2.40 -14.89
C PHE A 117 1.27 -2.42 -16.02
N SER A 118 0.17 -3.13 -15.82
CA SER A 118 -0.95 -3.19 -16.75
C SER A 118 -1.80 -1.91 -16.72
N ALA A 119 -2.61 -1.67 -17.76
CA ALA A 119 -3.59 -0.58 -17.77
C ALA A 119 -4.58 -0.65 -16.58
N ARG A 120 -4.88 -1.86 -16.12
CA ARG A 120 -5.70 -2.06 -14.90
C ARG A 120 -4.96 -1.53 -13.66
N THR A 121 -3.67 -1.82 -13.55
CA THR A 121 -2.83 -1.32 -12.46
C THR A 121 -2.73 0.20 -12.50
N HIS A 122 -2.57 0.80 -13.68
CA HIS A 122 -2.60 2.25 -13.86
C HIS A 122 -3.86 2.88 -13.22
N THR A 123 -5.05 2.42 -13.62
CA THR A 123 -6.32 2.92 -13.08
C THR A 123 -6.40 2.76 -11.56
N ARG A 124 -5.91 1.66 -11.00
CA ARG A 124 -5.89 1.41 -9.56
C ARG A 124 -4.94 2.33 -8.81
N ILE A 125 -3.76 2.60 -9.37
CA ILE A 125 -2.82 3.58 -8.80
C ILE A 125 -3.47 4.97 -8.74
N LEU A 126 -4.15 5.41 -9.78
CA LEU A 126 -4.83 6.71 -9.80
C LEU A 126 -5.95 6.79 -8.75
N ARG A 127 -6.79 5.76 -8.63
CA ARG A 127 -7.83 5.68 -7.60
C ARG A 127 -7.24 5.69 -6.18
N MET A 128 -6.13 4.99 -5.98
CA MET A 128 -5.42 4.96 -4.71
C MET A 128 -4.82 6.31 -4.37
N ALA A 129 -4.12 6.96 -5.30
CA ALA A 129 -3.54 8.29 -5.11
C ALA A 129 -4.62 9.32 -4.75
N ARG A 130 -5.78 9.28 -5.44
CA ARG A 130 -6.93 10.15 -5.10
C ARG A 130 -7.45 9.84 -3.69
N THR A 131 -7.51 8.58 -3.28
CA THR A 131 -7.98 8.19 -1.95
C THR A 131 -7.01 8.63 -0.85
N LEU A 132 -5.70 8.53 -1.08
CA LEU A 132 -4.70 9.03 -0.16
C LEU A 132 -4.79 10.54 0.02
N ALA A 133 -4.94 11.29 -1.08
CA ALA A 133 -5.15 12.72 -1.04
C ALA A 133 -6.43 13.10 -0.28
N ASP A 134 -7.54 12.37 -0.46
CA ASP A 134 -8.78 12.59 0.29
C ASP A 134 -8.60 12.32 1.80
N LEU A 135 -7.86 11.27 2.17
CA LEU A 135 -7.54 10.96 3.56
C LEU A 135 -6.66 12.04 4.21
N ASP A 136 -5.85 12.72 3.45
CA ASP A 136 -5.03 13.84 3.90
C ASP A 136 -5.73 15.21 3.77
N GLY A 137 -7.01 15.22 3.40
CA GLY A 137 -7.79 16.45 3.23
C GLY A 137 -7.33 17.33 2.05
N GLN A 138 -6.62 16.76 1.06
CA GLN A 138 -6.07 17.51 -0.07
C GLN A 138 -7.09 17.62 -1.22
N GLY A 139 -7.27 18.82 -1.74
CA GLY A 139 -8.13 19.07 -2.89
C GLY A 139 -7.59 18.44 -4.19
N ALA A 140 -6.28 18.49 -4.41
CA ALA A 140 -5.59 17.93 -5.58
C ALA A 140 -4.71 16.72 -5.19
N VAL A 141 -4.45 15.85 -6.16
CA VAL A 141 -3.50 14.73 -5.99
C VAL A 141 -2.08 15.25 -6.15
N ARG A 142 -1.29 15.13 -5.11
CA ARG A 142 0.12 15.51 -5.11
C ARG A 142 1.01 14.39 -5.66
N THR A 143 2.24 14.72 -6.03
CA THR A 143 3.23 13.71 -6.46
C THR A 143 3.54 12.70 -5.35
N GLU A 144 3.49 13.12 -4.08
CA GLU A 144 3.70 12.28 -2.90
C GLU A 144 2.58 11.24 -2.75
N ASP A 145 1.32 11.61 -2.97
CA ASP A 145 0.17 10.70 -2.92
C ASP A 145 0.29 9.63 -4.01
N LEU A 146 0.74 10.05 -5.21
CA LEU A 146 1.00 9.13 -6.31
C LEU A 146 2.17 8.19 -6.00
N ALA A 147 3.27 8.69 -5.45
CA ALA A 147 4.43 7.89 -5.06
C ALA A 147 4.05 6.85 -3.99
N ALA A 148 3.25 7.24 -2.99
CA ALA A 148 2.74 6.33 -1.98
C ALA A 148 1.84 5.24 -2.59
N ALA A 149 0.95 5.60 -3.51
CA ALA A 149 0.09 4.63 -4.21
C ALA A 149 0.91 3.62 -5.04
N ILE A 150 1.97 4.07 -5.72
CA ILE A 150 2.90 3.22 -6.45
C ILE A 150 3.66 2.29 -5.49
N ALA A 151 4.15 2.80 -4.36
CA ALA A 151 4.86 2.00 -3.36
C ALA A 151 3.98 0.88 -2.79
N LEU A 152 2.72 1.16 -2.45
CA LEU A 152 1.74 0.17 -1.99
C LEU A 152 1.45 -0.91 -3.04
N ARG A 153 1.62 -0.59 -4.32
CA ARG A 153 1.42 -1.53 -5.41
C ARG A 153 2.67 -2.35 -5.72
N ARG A 154 3.84 -1.75 -5.51
CA ARG A 154 5.13 -2.36 -5.80
C ARG A 154 5.51 -3.47 -4.82
N ALA A 155 5.19 -3.33 -3.54
CA ALA A 155 5.63 -4.21 -2.45
C ALA A 155 5.38 -5.71 -2.73
N GLY A 156 4.30 -6.06 -3.45
CA GLY A 156 4.03 -7.46 -3.83
C GLY A 156 4.93 -8.01 -4.95
N ARG A 157 5.51 -7.15 -5.79
CA ARG A 157 6.40 -7.55 -6.91
C ARG A 157 7.86 -7.63 -6.49
N ASP A 158 8.27 -6.80 -5.54
CA ASP A 158 9.62 -6.88 -4.97
C ASP A 158 9.88 -8.24 -4.30
N THR A 159 8.83 -8.90 -3.81
CA THR A 159 8.93 -10.26 -3.24
C THR A 159 9.39 -11.29 -4.29
N GLU A 160 8.94 -11.20 -5.53
CA GLU A 160 9.41 -12.08 -6.60
C GLU A 160 10.87 -11.81 -6.96
N GLN A 161 11.26 -10.55 -7.13
CA GLN A 161 12.64 -10.14 -7.41
C GLN A 161 13.57 -10.44 -6.23
N TRP A 162 13.11 -10.25 -4.99
CA TRP A 162 13.87 -10.57 -3.79
C TRP A 162 14.17 -12.06 -3.66
N LEU A 163 13.23 -12.90 -4.04
CA LEU A 163 13.41 -14.36 -4.04
C LEU A 163 14.36 -14.82 -5.16
N ASP A 164 14.42 -14.08 -6.25
CA ASP A 164 15.38 -14.33 -7.35
C ASP A 164 16.80 -13.84 -7.02
N GLN A 165 16.95 -12.80 -6.20
CA GLN A 165 18.24 -12.18 -5.84
C GLN A 165 18.94 -12.80 -4.62
N GLN A 166 18.62 -14.04 -4.23
CA GLN A 166 19.33 -14.77 -3.18
C GLN A 166 19.33 -14.17 -1.78
N GLY A 167 18.21 -14.17 -1.09
CA GLY A 167 18.22 -14.23 0.39
C GLY A 167 19.01 -13.17 1.17
N ASN A 168 19.43 -12.10 0.57
CA ASN A 168 19.93 -10.92 1.26
C ASN A 168 18.76 -10.05 1.72
N ALA A 169 18.90 -9.45 2.89
CA ALA A 169 17.88 -8.64 3.54
C ALA A 169 17.26 -7.64 2.55
N PRO A 170 15.93 -7.37 2.67
CA PRO A 170 15.30 -6.35 1.84
C PRO A 170 16.01 -5.01 2.04
N PRO A 171 16.15 -4.19 0.98
CA PRO A 171 16.69 -2.85 1.15
C PRO A 171 15.86 -2.11 2.19
N GLU A 172 16.53 -1.41 3.08
CA GLU A 172 15.93 -0.55 4.09
C GLU A 172 15.18 0.60 3.40
N LEU A 173 13.91 0.40 3.07
CA LEU A 173 13.08 1.38 2.33
C LEU A 173 12.20 2.24 3.25
N PHE A 174 12.33 2.08 4.58
CA PHE A 174 11.61 2.88 5.55
C PHE A 174 12.47 3.15 6.78
N SER A 175 13.56 3.89 6.60
CA SER A 175 14.22 4.61 7.67
C SER A 175 13.92 6.10 7.47
N ALA A 176 12.87 6.55 8.14
CA ALA A 176 12.65 7.93 8.57
C ALA A 176 11.75 7.90 9.80
#